data_4ac479a97439a78b18198e0a62ddfc7c
#
_entry.id   4ac479a97439a78b18198e0a62ddfc7c
#
_cell.length_a   1.000
_cell.length_b   1.000
_cell.length_c   1.000
_cell.angle_alpha   90.00
_cell.angle_beta   90.00
_cell.angle_gamma   90.00
#
_symmetry.space_group_name_H-M   'P 1'
#
loop_
_entity.id
_entity.type
_entity.pdbx_description
1 polymer ?
#
loop_
_entity_poly.entity_id
_entity_poly.type
_entity_poly.pdbx_seq_one_letter_code
_entity_poly.pdbx_strand_id
1 'polypeptide(L)'
;AATQENIAKLQSRGITVMPPASGHLACGTSGPGRLPEPQQIVEFMSSFFAGREGDLRGLKVLVTAAGTREPIDPVRFVGNRSSGKMGYAVAQMAAERGAEVLLISGPSALAVPPNVKAVQVESTNEMLEACLAAYDGVDIVIKAAAVADYRPRDVADQKIKKKTDDALIVVMDKNPDIL
;
A
#
# COMPACT_ATOMS: atom_id res chain seq x y z
N ALA A 1 11.40 37.75 24.91
CA ALA A 1 10.17 37.74 25.70
C ALA A 1 8.97 37.40 24.79
N ALA A 2 8.45 38.33 23.99
CA ALA A 2 7.21 38.14 23.24
C ALA A 2 7.19 36.89 22.29
N THR A 3 8.27 36.59 21.61
CA THR A 3 8.36 35.41 20.71
C THR A 3 8.19 34.11 21.48
N GLN A 4 8.83 33.98 22.65
CA GLN A 4 8.73 32.77 23.48
C GLN A 4 7.32 32.60 24.06
N GLU A 5 6.69 33.69 24.50
CA GLU A 5 5.31 33.68 24.98
C GLU A 5 4.32 33.27 23.86
N ASN A 6 4.54 33.80 22.64
CA ASN A 6 3.73 33.42 21.49
C ASN A 6 3.91 31.95 21.11
N ILE A 7 5.14 31.42 21.14
CA ILE A 7 5.38 29.99 20.88
C ILE A 7 4.67 29.11 21.94
N ALA A 8 4.84 29.48 23.23
CA ALA A 8 4.17 28.75 24.31
C ALA A 8 2.64 28.76 24.16
N LYS A 9 2.06 29.89 23.73
CA LYS A 9 0.63 30.03 23.47
C LYS A 9 0.17 29.15 22.27
N LEU A 10 1.00 29.04 21.22
CA LEU A 10 0.71 28.14 20.10
C LEU A 10 0.74 26.69 20.55
N GLN A 11 1.77 26.32 21.31
CA GLN A 11 1.92 24.96 21.84
C GLN A 11 0.78 24.57 22.78
N SER A 12 0.32 25.49 23.64
CA SER A 12 -0.85 25.25 24.52
C SER A 12 -2.16 25.04 23.77
N ARG A 13 -2.22 25.45 22.50
CA ARG A 13 -3.34 25.22 21.58
C ARG A 13 -3.18 23.97 20.71
N GLY A 14 -2.19 23.12 21.02
CA GLY A 14 -1.93 21.87 20.28
C GLY A 14 -1.17 22.04 18.98
N ILE A 15 -0.61 23.24 18.72
CA ILE A 15 0.22 23.47 17.53
C ILE A 15 1.64 23.01 17.83
N THR A 16 2.15 22.09 17.01
CA THR A 16 3.54 21.66 17.09
C THR A 16 4.45 22.67 16.40
N VAL A 17 5.44 23.14 17.13
CA VAL A 17 6.42 24.12 16.62
C VAL A 17 7.76 23.43 16.51
N MET A 18 8.30 23.32 15.29
CA MET A 18 9.66 22.86 15.07
C MET A 18 10.65 23.92 15.59
N PRO A 19 11.63 23.55 16.44
CA PRO A 19 12.62 24.51 16.92
C PRO A 19 13.50 25.00 15.75
N PRO A 20 13.91 26.30 15.76
CA PRO A 20 14.82 26.80 14.76
C PRO A 20 16.22 26.20 14.93
N ALA A 21 16.96 26.08 13.85
CA ALA A 21 18.37 25.72 13.91
C ALA A 21 19.22 26.86 14.48
N SER A 22 20.34 26.50 15.07
CA SER A 22 21.34 27.44 15.53
C SER A 22 22.37 27.71 14.45
N GLY A 23 22.85 28.94 14.36
CA GLY A 23 23.87 29.33 13.40
C GLY A 23 24.08 30.83 13.30
N HIS A 24 24.81 31.26 12.29
CA HIS A 24 25.05 32.68 12.03
C HIS A 24 23.76 33.33 11.49
N LEU A 25 23.32 34.39 12.14
CA LEU A 25 22.09 35.10 11.80
C LEU A 25 22.43 36.35 10.97
N ALA A 26 21.45 36.84 10.21
CA ALA A 26 21.58 38.01 9.33
C ALA A 26 21.97 39.29 10.13
N CYS A 27 21.70 39.34 11.44
CA CYS A 27 22.11 40.43 12.33
C CYS A 27 23.57 40.35 12.79
N GLY A 28 24.37 39.39 12.30
CA GLY A 28 25.79 39.25 12.63
C GLY A 28 26.09 38.51 13.95
N THR A 29 25.07 38.02 14.64
CA THR A 29 25.25 37.21 15.87
C THR A 29 25.05 35.71 15.56
N SER A 30 25.54 34.85 16.44
CA SER A 30 25.27 33.40 16.35
C SER A 30 24.30 33.00 17.45
N GLY A 31 23.28 32.18 17.07
CA GLY A 31 22.25 31.73 17.99
C GLY A 31 21.12 30.97 17.30
N PRO A 32 20.06 30.60 18.06
CA PRO A 32 18.87 30.01 17.51
C PRO A 32 18.06 31.05 16.73
N GLY A 33 17.55 30.67 15.55
CA GLY A 33 16.72 31.55 14.70
C GLY A 33 16.86 31.30 13.21
N ARG A 34 17.74 30.35 12.83
CA ARG A 34 17.93 29.96 11.45
C ARG A 34 16.85 28.92 11.05
N LEU A 35 16.36 28.99 9.80
CA LEU A 35 15.55 27.94 9.24
C LEU A 35 16.35 26.63 9.22
N PRO A 36 15.80 25.51 9.70
CA PRO A 36 16.44 24.21 9.57
C PRO A 36 16.66 23.84 8.11
N GLU A 37 17.65 23.01 7.84
CA GLU A 37 17.87 22.47 6.49
C GLU A 37 16.68 21.60 6.04
N PRO A 38 16.36 21.55 4.74
CA PRO A 38 15.22 20.79 4.22
C PRO A 38 15.16 19.35 4.73
N GLN A 39 16.28 18.68 4.81
CA GLN A 39 16.38 17.31 5.32
C GLN A 39 15.92 17.20 6.78
N GLN A 40 16.31 18.14 7.63
CA GLN A 40 15.90 18.19 9.04
C GLN A 40 14.41 18.45 9.20
N ILE A 41 13.81 19.24 8.29
CA ILE A 41 12.37 19.48 8.28
C ILE A 41 11.62 18.17 7.91
N VAL A 42 12.10 17.45 6.89
CA VAL A 42 11.52 16.17 6.49
C VAL A 42 11.63 15.14 7.62
N GLU A 43 12.78 15.02 8.27
CA GLU A 43 12.99 14.11 9.40
C GLU A 43 12.08 14.47 10.59
N PHE A 44 11.95 15.76 10.92
CA PHE A 44 11.05 16.22 11.97
C PHE A 44 9.59 15.89 11.65
N MET A 45 9.13 16.15 10.43
CA MET A 45 7.78 15.80 9.99
C MET A 45 7.56 14.28 10.04
N SER A 46 8.51 13.50 9.54
CA SER A 46 8.43 12.04 9.57
C SER A 46 8.34 11.51 11.01
N SER A 47 9.16 12.02 11.93
CA SER A 47 9.10 11.64 13.35
C SER A 47 7.82 12.13 14.03
N PHE A 48 7.31 13.30 13.67
CA PHE A 48 6.05 13.83 14.19
C PHE A 48 4.86 12.97 13.79
N PHE A 49 4.83 12.50 12.57
CA PHE A 49 3.76 11.60 12.08
C PHE A 49 3.97 10.16 12.56
N ALA A 50 5.20 9.68 12.67
CA ALA A 50 5.52 8.38 13.27
C ALA A 50 5.26 8.33 14.78
N GLY A 51 5.44 9.44 15.48
CA GLY A 51 5.20 9.59 16.93
C GLY A 51 3.73 9.76 17.32
N ARG A 52 2.81 9.85 16.38
CA ARG A 52 1.42 9.48 16.61
C ARG A 52 1.41 7.95 16.67
N GLU A 53 1.75 7.42 17.85
CA GLU A 53 1.70 5.98 18.13
C GLU A 53 0.41 5.44 17.56
N GLY A 54 0.58 4.75 16.48
CA GLY A 54 -0.35 4.09 15.62
C GLY A 54 -1.80 4.08 16.10
N ASP A 55 -2.59 5.01 15.60
CA ASP A 55 -4.05 5.00 15.79
C ASP A 55 -4.70 3.72 15.26
N LEU A 56 -3.92 2.88 14.54
CA LEU A 56 -4.29 1.54 14.13
C LEU A 56 -3.61 0.43 14.96
N ARG A 57 -2.94 0.78 16.06
CA ARG A 57 -2.27 -0.21 16.93
C ARG A 57 -3.27 -1.23 17.48
N GLY A 58 -2.93 -2.51 17.32
CA GLY A 58 -3.77 -3.63 17.76
C GLY A 58 -4.86 -4.01 16.78
N LEU A 59 -5.03 -3.28 15.67
CA LEU A 59 -5.94 -3.65 14.60
C LEU A 59 -5.23 -4.52 13.56
N LYS A 60 -5.96 -5.51 13.05
CA LYS A 60 -5.55 -6.37 11.93
C LYS A 60 -6.21 -5.88 10.65
N VAL A 61 -5.39 -5.53 9.67
CA VAL A 61 -5.84 -4.97 8.39
C VAL A 61 -5.47 -5.92 7.27
N LEU A 62 -6.46 -6.34 6.50
CA LEU A 62 -6.27 -7.09 5.26
C LEU A 62 -6.40 -6.14 4.08
N VAL A 63 -5.42 -6.15 3.18
CA VAL A 63 -5.42 -5.34 1.97
C VAL A 63 -5.26 -6.24 0.76
N THR A 64 -6.14 -6.12 -0.25
CA THR A 64 -5.91 -6.75 -1.55
C THR A 64 -5.30 -5.76 -2.52
N ALA A 65 -4.38 -6.22 -3.39
CA ALA A 65 -3.66 -5.33 -4.32
C ALA A 65 -3.35 -6.00 -5.67
N ALA A 66 -2.95 -5.18 -6.62
CA ALA A 66 -2.59 -5.54 -7.99
C ALA A 66 -3.75 -6.14 -8.80
N GLY A 67 -3.45 -6.74 -9.93
CA GLY A 67 -4.45 -7.42 -10.78
C GLY A 67 -4.29 -8.93 -10.71
N THR A 68 -5.38 -9.67 -10.82
CA THR A 68 -5.32 -11.12 -11.02
C THR A 68 -5.00 -11.45 -12.47
N ARG A 69 -4.50 -12.65 -12.69
CA ARG A 69 -4.22 -13.23 -14.00
C ARG A 69 -4.93 -14.55 -14.11
N GLU A 70 -5.79 -14.64 -15.12
CA GLU A 70 -6.56 -15.85 -15.40
C GLU A 70 -5.90 -16.60 -16.55
N PRO A 71 -5.28 -17.76 -16.31
CA PRO A 71 -4.48 -18.43 -17.33
C PRO A 71 -5.34 -18.94 -18.48
N ILE A 72 -4.84 -18.79 -19.70
CA ILE A 72 -5.35 -19.45 -20.92
C ILE A 72 -4.53 -20.72 -21.18
N ASP A 73 -3.22 -20.61 -20.99
CA ASP A 73 -2.22 -21.67 -21.10
C ASP A 73 -0.99 -21.29 -20.25
N PRO A 74 0.06 -22.09 -20.15
CA PRO A 74 1.25 -21.77 -19.33
C PRO A 74 1.98 -20.46 -19.70
N VAL A 75 1.61 -19.81 -20.77
CA VAL A 75 2.32 -18.62 -21.31
C VAL A 75 1.41 -17.38 -21.36
N ARG A 76 0.10 -17.56 -21.52
CA ARG A 76 -0.86 -16.46 -21.74
C ARG A 76 -1.94 -16.44 -20.69
N PHE A 77 -2.37 -15.26 -20.35
CA PHE A 77 -3.43 -15.01 -19.38
C PHE A 77 -4.30 -13.82 -19.81
N VAL A 78 -5.48 -13.75 -19.24
CA VAL A 78 -6.35 -12.57 -19.23
C VAL A 78 -6.21 -11.91 -17.87
N GLY A 79 -6.19 -10.59 -17.81
CA GLY A 79 -6.10 -9.87 -16.55
C GLY A 79 -6.21 -8.36 -16.73
N ASN A 80 -6.33 -7.65 -15.63
CA ASN A 80 -6.45 -6.21 -15.59
C ASN A 80 -5.07 -5.51 -15.55
N ARG A 81 -4.98 -4.33 -16.17
CA ARG A 81 -3.78 -3.49 -16.12
C ARG A 81 -3.69 -2.77 -14.79
N SER A 82 -3.31 -3.47 -13.74
CA SER A 82 -3.09 -2.88 -12.41
C SER A 82 -1.65 -3.07 -11.99
N SER A 83 -1.02 -2.00 -11.52
CA SER A 83 0.34 -2.05 -10.97
C SER A 83 0.37 -2.41 -9.49
N GLY A 84 -0.76 -2.33 -8.78
CA GLY A 84 -0.86 -2.54 -7.34
C GLY A 84 -0.43 -1.35 -6.48
N LYS A 85 0.03 -0.24 -7.05
CA LYS A 85 0.59 0.91 -6.30
C LYS A 85 -0.31 1.40 -5.17
N MET A 86 -1.62 1.50 -5.41
CA MET A 86 -2.56 1.99 -4.39
C MET A 86 -2.63 1.03 -3.20
N GLY A 87 -2.86 -0.27 -3.44
CA GLY A 87 -2.95 -1.27 -2.36
C GLY A 87 -1.65 -1.38 -1.56
N TYR A 88 -0.50 -1.34 -2.23
CA TYR A 88 0.81 -1.34 -1.55
C TYR A 88 1.02 -0.09 -0.69
N ALA A 89 0.65 1.09 -1.18
CA ALA A 89 0.74 2.34 -0.42
C ALA A 89 -0.21 2.33 0.80
N VAL A 90 -1.42 1.80 0.64
CA VAL A 90 -2.39 1.62 1.73
C VAL A 90 -1.85 0.65 2.78
N ALA A 91 -1.29 -0.49 2.37
CA ALA A 91 -0.69 -1.47 3.26
C ALA A 91 0.49 -0.88 4.04
N GLN A 92 1.36 -0.13 3.35
CA GLN A 92 2.48 0.57 3.98
C GLN A 92 1.99 1.57 5.03
N MET A 93 1.06 2.43 4.67
CA MET A 93 0.53 3.47 5.57
C MET A 93 -0.17 2.85 6.78
N ALA A 94 -0.93 1.75 6.61
CA ALA A 94 -1.56 1.05 7.71
C ALA A 94 -0.51 0.46 8.69
N ALA A 95 0.57 -0.13 8.16
CA ALA A 95 1.67 -0.67 8.97
C ALA A 95 2.43 0.45 9.70
N GLU A 96 2.71 1.57 9.04
CA GLU A 96 3.33 2.76 9.65
C GLU A 96 2.47 3.36 10.77
N ARG A 97 1.15 3.20 10.69
CA ARG A 97 0.18 3.59 11.73
C ARG A 97 -0.03 2.52 12.81
N GLY A 98 0.78 1.46 12.81
CA GLY A 98 0.85 0.45 13.85
C GLY A 98 -0.08 -0.74 13.70
N ALA A 99 -0.78 -0.89 12.56
CA ALA A 99 -1.60 -2.06 12.28
C ALA A 99 -0.76 -3.33 12.01
N GLU A 100 -1.31 -4.49 12.35
CA GLU A 100 -0.85 -5.77 11.82
C GLU A 100 -1.45 -5.95 10.41
N VAL A 101 -0.62 -5.83 9.36
CA VAL A 101 -1.11 -5.81 7.98
C VAL A 101 -0.81 -7.12 7.27
N LEU A 102 -1.84 -7.69 6.65
CA LEU A 102 -1.76 -8.75 5.66
C LEU A 102 -2.11 -8.20 4.28
N LEU A 103 -1.15 -8.23 3.35
CA LEU A 103 -1.31 -7.84 1.96
C LEU A 103 -1.48 -9.09 1.10
N ILE A 104 -2.64 -9.27 0.47
CA ILE A 104 -2.87 -10.32 -0.54
C ILE A 104 -2.75 -9.66 -1.91
N SER A 105 -1.72 -10.03 -2.65
CA SER A 105 -1.37 -9.36 -3.91
C SER A 105 -1.36 -10.30 -5.09
N GLY A 106 -2.02 -9.91 -6.16
CA GLY A 106 -1.71 -10.44 -7.48
C GLY A 106 -0.30 -10.09 -7.93
N PRO A 107 0.15 -10.56 -9.11
CA PRO A 107 1.50 -10.30 -9.60
C PRO A 107 1.81 -8.81 -9.71
N SER A 108 2.89 -8.38 -9.04
CA SER A 108 3.36 -6.99 -9.03
C SER A 108 4.89 -6.96 -9.00
N ALA A 109 5.47 -5.91 -9.57
CA ALA A 109 6.91 -5.63 -9.49
C ALA A 109 7.28 -4.80 -8.25
N LEU A 110 6.32 -4.44 -7.41
CA LEU A 110 6.56 -3.66 -6.20
C LEU A 110 7.15 -4.54 -5.10
N ALA A 111 8.11 -4.00 -4.37
CA ALA A 111 8.62 -4.64 -3.16
C ALA A 111 7.56 -4.58 -2.05
N VAL A 112 7.46 -5.66 -1.28
CA VAL A 112 6.58 -5.68 -0.09
C VAL A 112 7.07 -4.63 0.91
N PRO A 113 6.19 -3.76 1.41
CA PRO A 113 6.58 -2.74 2.38
C PRO A 113 7.12 -3.35 3.68
N PRO A 114 8.00 -2.66 4.40
CA PRO A 114 8.46 -3.09 5.72
C PRO A 114 7.29 -3.34 6.69
N ASN A 115 7.41 -4.33 7.54
CA ASN A 115 6.43 -4.72 8.56
C ASN A 115 5.05 -5.16 8.01
N VAL A 116 4.95 -5.45 6.71
CA VAL A 116 3.76 -6.00 6.05
C VAL A 116 3.98 -7.48 5.78
N LYS A 117 3.07 -8.34 6.23
CA LYS A 117 3.02 -9.74 5.79
C LYS A 117 2.36 -9.79 4.41
N ALA A 118 2.90 -10.57 3.48
CA ALA A 118 2.34 -10.67 2.13
C ALA A 118 2.08 -12.11 1.72
N VAL A 119 0.94 -12.31 1.06
CA VAL A 119 0.58 -13.54 0.35
C VAL A 119 0.47 -13.19 -1.13
N GLN A 120 1.26 -13.89 -1.95
CA GLN A 120 1.21 -13.72 -3.41
C GLN A 120 0.23 -14.73 -3.97
N VAL A 121 -0.63 -14.26 -4.86
CA VAL A 121 -1.63 -15.06 -5.57
C VAL A 121 -1.59 -14.71 -7.05
N GLU A 122 -2.10 -15.56 -7.91
CA GLU A 122 -2.14 -15.31 -9.34
C GLU A 122 -3.57 -15.08 -9.84
N SER A 123 -4.48 -15.98 -9.50
CA SER A 123 -5.87 -15.95 -9.98
C SER A 123 -6.85 -15.32 -8.98
N THR A 124 -8.05 -15.03 -9.48
CA THR A 124 -9.19 -14.57 -8.65
C THR A 124 -9.56 -15.60 -7.59
N ASN A 125 -9.58 -16.90 -7.95
CA ASN A 125 -9.90 -17.95 -6.99
C ASN A 125 -8.87 -18.04 -5.88
N GLU A 126 -7.57 -17.98 -6.19
CA GLU A 126 -6.52 -17.96 -5.17
C GLU A 126 -6.63 -16.72 -4.25
N MET A 127 -6.97 -15.56 -4.82
CA MET A 127 -7.18 -14.35 -4.03
C MET A 127 -8.38 -14.51 -3.08
N LEU A 128 -9.49 -15.08 -3.57
CA LEU A 128 -10.66 -15.38 -2.75
C LEU A 128 -10.33 -16.33 -1.61
N GLU A 129 -9.67 -17.45 -1.92
CA GLU A 129 -9.26 -18.45 -0.91
C GLU A 129 -8.34 -17.83 0.15
N ALA A 130 -7.36 -17.03 -0.26
CA ALA A 130 -6.47 -16.35 0.65
C ALA A 130 -7.20 -15.32 1.54
N CYS A 131 -8.17 -14.58 0.97
CA CYS A 131 -9.00 -13.66 1.72
C CYS A 131 -9.86 -14.40 2.75
N LEU A 132 -10.52 -15.48 2.36
CA LEU A 132 -11.38 -16.26 3.26
C LEU A 132 -10.57 -16.93 4.37
N ALA A 133 -9.39 -17.47 4.06
CA ALA A 133 -8.50 -18.07 5.06
C ALA A 133 -8.00 -17.08 6.12
N ALA A 134 -7.92 -15.80 5.76
CA ALA A 134 -7.43 -14.75 6.65
C ALA A 134 -8.56 -13.94 7.31
N TYR A 135 -9.81 -14.12 6.89
CA TYR A 135 -10.92 -13.26 7.26
C TYR A 135 -11.24 -13.28 8.76
N ASP A 136 -11.15 -14.47 9.37
CA ASP A 136 -11.42 -14.62 10.79
C ASP A 136 -10.40 -13.84 11.65
N GLY A 137 -10.88 -12.85 12.37
CA GLY A 137 -10.06 -12.02 13.24
C GLY A 137 -9.39 -10.83 12.56
N VAL A 138 -9.85 -10.44 11.35
CA VAL A 138 -9.51 -9.17 10.71
C VAL A 138 -10.50 -8.09 11.12
N ASP A 139 -10.00 -6.92 11.52
CA ASP A 139 -10.82 -5.78 11.92
C ASP A 139 -11.21 -4.90 10.74
N ILE A 140 -10.33 -4.78 9.73
CA ILE A 140 -10.52 -3.91 8.57
C ILE A 140 -10.10 -4.64 7.30
N VAL A 141 -10.97 -4.65 6.29
CA VAL A 141 -10.66 -5.15 4.94
C VAL A 141 -10.67 -4.00 3.95
N ILE A 142 -9.57 -3.84 3.20
CA ILE A 142 -9.43 -2.81 2.16
C ILE A 142 -9.19 -3.49 0.81
N LYS A 143 -10.12 -3.34 -0.10
CA LYS A 143 -10.09 -3.97 -1.42
C LYS A 143 -9.59 -2.98 -2.46
N ALA A 144 -8.34 -3.14 -2.88
CA ALA A 144 -7.69 -2.32 -3.90
C ALA A 144 -7.15 -3.16 -5.08
N ALA A 145 -7.43 -4.45 -5.11
CA ALA A 145 -7.09 -5.30 -6.24
C ALA A 145 -8.01 -5.05 -7.44
N ALA A 146 -7.47 -5.17 -8.63
CA ALA A 146 -8.22 -5.20 -9.88
C ALA A 146 -8.45 -6.65 -10.29
N VAL A 147 -9.47 -7.26 -9.70
CA VAL A 147 -9.82 -8.65 -9.92
C VAL A 147 -10.46 -8.83 -11.31
N ALA A 148 -10.15 -9.93 -12.00
CA ALA A 148 -10.77 -10.24 -13.29
C ALA A 148 -12.20 -10.75 -13.10
N ASP A 149 -13.16 -10.18 -13.83
CA ASP A 149 -14.57 -10.58 -13.78
C ASP A 149 -14.82 -11.95 -14.40
N TYR A 150 -13.96 -12.35 -15.34
CA TYR A 150 -14.09 -13.59 -16.11
C TYR A 150 -12.76 -14.32 -16.18
N ARG A 151 -12.84 -15.67 -16.22
CA ARG A 151 -11.70 -16.56 -16.43
C ARG A 151 -11.95 -17.50 -17.60
N PRO A 152 -10.92 -17.99 -18.29
CA PRO A 152 -11.07 -19.07 -19.25
C PRO A 152 -11.73 -20.29 -18.60
N ARG A 153 -12.74 -20.87 -19.28
CA ARG A 153 -13.39 -22.10 -18.83
C ARG A 153 -12.41 -23.26 -18.76
N ASP A 154 -11.63 -23.39 -19.83
CA ASP A 154 -10.66 -24.46 -20.01
C ASP A 154 -9.27 -23.84 -20.11
N VAL A 155 -8.35 -24.31 -19.27
CA VAL A 155 -6.95 -23.92 -19.30
C VAL A 155 -6.16 -25.03 -19.96
N ALA A 156 -5.39 -24.69 -21.00
CA ALA A 156 -4.59 -25.69 -21.70
C ALA A 156 -3.31 -26.01 -20.92
N ASP A 157 -2.99 -27.28 -20.76
CA ASP A 157 -1.77 -27.76 -20.08
C ASP A 157 -0.47 -27.40 -20.83
N GLN A 158 -0.59 -27.13 -22.12
CA GLN A 158 0.54 -26.75 -22.98
C GLN A 158 0.22 -25.51 -23.78
N LYS A 159 1.27 -24.75 -24.15
CA LYS A 159 1.14 -23.58 -25.01
C LYS A 159 0.35 -23.91 -26.27
N ILE A 160 -0.76 -23.24 -26.49
CA ILE A 160 -1.61 -23.38 -27.68
C ILE A 160 -0.79 -22.89 -28.89
N LYS A 161 -0.48 -23.80 -29.83
CA LYS A 161 0.26 -23.47 -31.05
C LYS A 161 -0.68 -22.82 -32.07
N LYS A 162 -0.15 -21.87 -32.84
CA LYS A 162 -0.84 -21.25 -33.97
C LYS A 162 -1.15 -22.32 -35.02
N LYS A 163 -2.42 -22.49 -35.38
CA LYS A 163 -2.87 -23.25 -36.53
C LYS A 163 -3.05 -22.33 -37.73
N THR A 164 -2.97 -22.84 -38.95
CA THR A 164 -2.71 -22.06 -40.17
C THR A 164 -3.82 -21.06 -40.52
N ASP A 165 -5.07 -21.29 -40.18
CA ASP A 165 -6.18 -20.43 -40.64
C ASP A 165 -7.31 -20.18 -39.65
N ASP A 166 -7.17 -20.60 -38.39
CA ASP A 166 -8.24 -20.47 -37.40
C ASP A 166 -8.00 -19.40 -36.34
N ALA A 167 -9.06 -18.71 -35.97
CA ALA A 167 -9.07 -17.84 -34.79
C ALA A 167 -8.98 -18.71 -33.52
N LEU A 168 -8.28 -18.19 -32.50
CA LEU A 168 -8.35 -18.74 -31.14
C LEU A 168 -9.61 -18.21 -30.45
N ILE A 169 -10.55 -19.10 -30.18
CA ILE A 169 -11.76 -18.79 -29.40
C ILE A 169 -11.49 -19.22 -27.95
N VAL A 170 -11.63 -18.29 -27.00
CA VAL A 170 -11.55 -18.57 -25.58
C VAL A 170 -12.93 -18.34 -24.96
N VAL A 171 -13.54 -19.41 -24.47
CA VAL A 171 -14.81 -19.32 -23.74
C VAL A 171 -14.51 -18.91 -22.30
N MET A 172 -15.22 -17.89 -21.81
CA MET A 172 -14.99 -17.31 -20.50
C MET A 172 -16.17 -17.58 -19.57
N ASP A 173 -15.89 -18.01 -18.35
CA ASP A 173 -16.85 -18.14 -17.27
C ASP A 173 -16.69 -17.00 -16.27
N LYS A 174 -17.77 -16.62 -15.61
CA LYS A 174 -17.76 -15.56 -14.60
C LYS A 174 -16.94 -16.01 -13.37
N ASN A 175 -16.10 -15.14 -12.87
CA ASN A 175 -15.42 -15.31 -11.60
C ASN A 175 -16.37 -15.05 -10.41
N PRO A 176 -16.09 -15.64 -9.23
CA PRO A 176 -16.77 -15.27 -8.02
C PRO A 176 -16.44 -13.81 -7.65
N ASP A 177 -17.38 -13.15 -7.00
CA ASP A 177 -17.13 -11.86 -6.39
C ASP A 177 -16.32 -12.06 -5.09
N ILE A 178 -15.27 -11.25 -4.91
CA ILE A 178 -14.46 -11.29 -3.68
C ILE A 178 -15.00 -10.32 -2.62
N LEU A 179 -16.09 -9.61 -2.92
CA LEU A 179 -16.70 -8.61 -2.00
C LEU A 179 -17.36 -9.25 -0.79
#